data_56791698e3b2ebf14273c190bc675f5b
#
_entry.id   56791698e3b2ebf14273c190bc675f5b
#
_cell.length_a   1.000
_cell.length_b   1.000
_cell.length_c   1.000
_cell.angle_alpha   90.00
_cell.angle_beta   90.00
_cell.angle_gamma   90.00
#
_symmetry.space_group_name_H-M   'P 1'
#
loop_
_entity.id
_entity.type
_entity.pdbx_description
1 polymer ?
#
loop_
_entity_poly.entity_id
_entity_poly.type
_entity_poly.pdbx_seq_one_letter_code
_entity_poly.pdbx_strand_id
1 'polypeptide(L)'
;MVVLKKIKESRAYVFIPFIIYFILILLLHINTRQFNDDLMFGTVEHVFKWLGGRWNTWSSRIVLEFLEVTFDSLNINYWRIADSLMFTIIAFSIAKLFTNFDFKSNSFTCLTLLLFPFLILYSAGWVSTTIVYCWTGAMGLVALLPLRKILDGKKITVFDYVISFFSLLVALNQEQMCCLIFGFSIVFIYICYKKSIFNYYPLFLLVLSLISLFIIFICPGNSLRNTLEVLSWYPEYENFGIIQKVYLALVPTFSVIISNKILISIYAFGLYYYNKLNNSDNNHLLKYNLLLNLIITWGLTIFSSLLLDNFSVFNSFYDVLNLQAIPDFTIHPSDFYLFIPLILAVIYFINLIYLTYKSFRDNKYNVLLTIILLAGLASRFIMGFSPTIFASCERTAFYMFLVFIILILVILNNIKVKKNTTNSFLVIIIVLVIFNLINIMYNMPMVGL
;
A
#
# COMPACT_ATOMS: atom_id res chain seq x y z
N MET A 1 -9.38 -33.20 22.57
CA MET A 1 -10.74 -32.66 22.26
C MET A 1 -11.23 -31.66 23.32
N VAL A 2 -11.10 -31.95 24.65
CA VAL A 2 -11.51 -31.05 25.75
C VAL A 2 -10.75 -29.73 25.77
N VAL A 3 -9.45 -29.72 25.52
CA VAL A 3 -8.61 -28.49 25.47
C VAL A 3 -9.05 -27.58 24.30
N LEU A 4 -9.30 -28.12 23.11
CA LEU A 4 -9.77 -27.36 21.93
C LEU A 4 -11.16 -26.76 22.18
N LYS A 5 -12.04 -27.43 22.94
CA LYS A 5 -13.37 -26.93 23.30
C LYS A 5 -13.25 -25.75 24.27
N LYS A 6 -12.39 -25.85 25.29
CA LYS A 6 -12.12 -24.77 26.24
C LYS A 6 -11.49 -23.53 25.58
N ILE A 7 -10.61 -23.72 24.59
CA ILE A 7 -10.01 -22.61 23.82
C ILE A 7 -11.07 -21.91 22.98
N LYS A 8 -12.00 -22.64 22.34
CA LYS A 8 -13.12 -22.06 21.57
C LYS A 8 -14.09 -21.24 22.42
N GLU A 9 -14.24 -21.58 23.68
CA GLU A 9 -15.09 -20.85 24.64
C GLU A 9 -14.40 -19.61 25.20
N SER A 10 -13.08 -19.48 25.06
CA SER A 10 -12.33 -18.31 25.53
C SER A 10 -12.35 -17.18 24.48
N ARG A 11 -12.50 -15.93 24.92
CA ARG A 11 -12.33 -14.75 24.06
C ARG A 11 -10.94 -14.67 23.41
N ALA A 12 -9.94 -15.34 23.94
CA ALA A 12 -8.58 -15.43 23.45
C ALA A 12 -8.46 -16.17 22.10
N TYR A 13 -9.41 -17.06 21.76
CA TYR A 13 -9.44 -17.80 20.50
C TYR A 13 -9.37 -16.90 19.26
N VAL A 14 -9.94 -15.71 19.34
CA VAL A 14 -10.00 -14.73 18.25
C VAL A 14 -8.61 -14.19 17.87
N PHE A 15 -7.63 -14.27 18.77
CA PHE A 15 -6.26 -13.75 18.55
C PHE A 15 -5.30 -14.79 17.95
N ILE A 16 -5.64 -16.07 17.95
CA ILE A 16 -4.78 -17.14 17.41
C ILE A 16 -4.28 -16.86 15.98
N PRO A 17 -5.12 -16.38 15.03
CA PRO A 17 -4.65 -16.08 13.68
C PRO A 17 -3.50 -15.07 13.65
N PHE A 18 -3.52 -14.06 14.52
CA PHE A 18 -2.46 -13.04 14.59
C PHE A 18 -1.16 -13.60 15.16
N ILE A 19 -1.24 -14.53 16.13
CA ILE A 19 -0.04 -15.22 16.66
C ILE A 19 0.59 -16.07 15.56
N ILE A 20 -0.20 -16.83 14.81
CA ILE A 20 0.28 -17.63 13.69
C ILE A 20 0.90 -16.71 12.61
N TYR A 21 0.25 -15.60 12.30
CA TYR A 21 0.74 -14.62 11.32
C TYR A 21 2.08 -14.01 11.77
N PHE A 22 2.20 -13.62 13.04
CA PHE A 22 3.46 -13.14 13.64
C PHE A 22 4.60 -14.14 13.43
N ILE A 23 4.36 -15.41 13.75
CA ILE A 23 5.36 -16.47 13.59
C ILE A 23 5.74 -16.65 12.11
N LEU A 24 4.77 -16.62 11.20
CA LEU A 24 5.04 -16.75 9.77
C LEU A 24 5.88 -15.58 9.23
N ILE A 25 5.58 -14.35 9.61
CA ILE A 25 6.40 -13.18 9.21
C ILE A 25 7.79 -13.26 9.82
N LEU A 26 7.91 -13.67 11.10
CA LEU A 26 9.22 -13.87 11.73
C LEU A 26 10.06 -14.92 10.99
N LEU A 27 9.44 -16.01 10.55
CA LEU A 27 10.11 -17.04 9.74
C LEU A 27 10.55 -16.49 8.38
N LEU A 28 9.78 -15.63 7.74
CA LEU A 28 10.19 -14.97 6.50
C LEU A 28 11.42 -14.09 6.71
N HIS A 29 11.56 -13.46 7.86
CA HIS A 29 12.70 -12.59 8.16
C HIS A 29 13.99 -13.31 8.55
N ILE A 30 14.00 -14.63 8.76
CA ILE A 30 15.19 -15.36 9.24
C ILE A 30 16.41 -15.13 8.34
N ASN A 31 16.21 -15.07 7.03
CA ASN A 31 17.30 -14.94 6.06
C ASN A 31 17.57 -13.49 5.64
N THR A 32 16.85 -12.49 6.15
CA THR A 32 17.11 -11.09 5.81
C THR A 32 18.44 -10.62 6.40
N ARG A 33 19.15 -9.76 5.64
CA ARG A 33 20.42 -9.16 6.04
C ARG A 33 20.34 -7.65 5.86
N GLN A 34 21.13 -6.92 6.61
CA GLN A 34 21.32 -5.47 6.42
C GLN A 34 22.13 -5.25 5.15
N PHE A 35 21.74 -4.28 4.34
CA PHE A 35 22.47 -3.83 3.15
C PHE A 35 22.04 -2.42 2.75
N ASN A 36 22.76 -1.79 1.79
CA ASN A 36 22.50 -0.42 1.33
C ASN A 36 22.35 0.59 2.50
N ASP A 37 21.20 1.27 2.58
CA ASP A 37 20.93 2.30 3.57
C ASP A 37 21.04 1.78 5.02
N ASP A 38 20.71 0.49 5.26
CA ASP A 38 20.82 -0.14 6.58
C ASP A 38 22.28 -0.07 7.11
N LEU A 39 23.26 -0.32 6.22
CA LEU A 39 24.68 -0.26 6.60
C LEU A 39 25.12 1.18 6.93
N MET A 40 24.59 2.17 6.20
CA MET A 40 24.88 3.58 6.46
C MET A 40 24.35 4.01 7.82
N PHE A 41 23.10 3.68 8.15
CA PHE A 41 22.51 4.02 9.44
C PHE A 41 23.19 3.29 10.61
N GLY A 42 23.64 2.04 10.39
CA GLY A 42 24.34 1.24 11.41
C GLY A 42 25.71 1.79 11.83
N THR A 43 26.29 2.72 11.05
CA THR A 43 27.61 3.35 11.38
C THR A 43 27.49 4.67 12.14
N VAL A 44 26.28 5.13 12.48
CA VAL A 44 26.06 6.42 13.13
C VAL A 44 26.42 6.36 14.62
N GLU A 45 27.50 7.04 15.04
CA GLU A 45 27.96 7.08 16.45
C GLU A 45 27.19 8.11 17.31
N HIS A 46 26.85 9.27 16.75
CA HIS A 46 26.23 10.39 17.46
C HIS A 46 24.84 10.72 16.92
N VAL A 47 23.83 9.97 17.35
CA VAL A 47 22.48 10.02 16.83
C VAL A 47 21.88 11.43 16.78
N PHE A 48 21.90 12.19 17.87
CA PHE A 48 21.28 13.52 17.90
C PHE A 48 22.01 14.54 17.01
N LYS A 49 23.34 14.46 16.91
CA LYS A 49 24.11 15.27 15.97
C LYS A 49 23.81 14.91 14.54
N TRP A 50 23.69 13.62 14.25
CA TRP A 50 23.26 13.10 12.96
C TRP A 50 21.89 13.64 12.57
N LEU A 51 20.88 13.50 13.44
CA LEU A 51 19.52 13.97 13.18
C LEU A 51 19.45 15.49 12.95
N GLY A 52 20.22 16.28 13.70
CA GLY A 52 20.33 17.72 13.44
C GLY A 52 20.96 18.04 12.09
N GLY A 53 21.97 17.27 11.67
CA GLY A 53 22.53 17.34 10.32
C GLY A 53 21.49 17.00 9.26
N ARG A 54 20.76 15.90 9.44
CA ARG A 54 19.72 15.43 8.49
C ARG A 54 18.59 16.43 8.30
N TRP A 55 18.12 17.06 9.38
CA TRP A 55 17.12 18.14 9.29
C TRP A 55 17.57 19.27 8.36
N ASN A 56 18.84 19.67 8.44
CA ASN A 56 19.37 20.77 7.64
C ASN A 56 19.74 20.39 6.20
N THR A 57 20.09 19.11 5.96
CA THR A 57 20.70 18.72 4.69
C THR A 57 19.91 17.69 3.90
N TRP A 58 18.93 16.97 4.53
CA TRP A 58 18.34 15.82 3.86
C TRP A 58 16.84 15.63 4.06
N SER A 59 16.32 15.60 5.32
CA SER A 59 15.00 15.06 5.56
C SER A 59 14.31 15.58 6.81
N SER A 60 12.99 15.76 6.73
CA SER A 60 12.12 16.04 7.89
C SER A 60 11.75 14.77 8.69
N ARG A 61 12.16 13.58 8.24
CA ARG A 61 11.78 12.27 8.81
C ARG A 61 12.56 11.92 10.09
N ILE A 62 12.73 12.86 10.99
CA ILE A 62 13.63 12.75 12.16
C ILE A 62 13.27 11.58 13.07
N VAL A 63 11.97 11.30 13.28
CA VAL A 63 11.55 10.16 14.11
C VAL A 63 11.85 8.83 13.42
N LEU A 64 11.67 8.74 12.09
CA LEU A 64 11.97 7.52 11.34
C LEU A 64 13.49 7.29 11.30
N GLU A 65 14.29 8.32 10.99
CA GLU A 65 15.75 8.20 10.98
C GLU A 65 16.32 7.86 12.36
N PHE A 66 15.69 8.31 13.44
CA PHE A 66 16.02 7.86 14.79
C PHE A 66 15.79 6.36 14.98
N LEU A 67 14.67 5.84 14.46
CA LEU A 67 14.36 4.41 14.51
C LEU A 67 15.31 3.61 13.60
N GLU A 68 15.62 4.10 12.40
CA GLU A 68 16.56 3.47 11.47
C GLU A 68 17.93 3.33 12.12
N VAL A 69 18.53 4.41 12.62
CA VAL A 69 19.82 4.37 13.33
C VAL A 69 19.76 3.42 14.53
N THR A 70 18.67 3.44 15.30
CA THR A 70 18.53 2.58 16.48
C THR A 70 18.52 1.11 16.10
N PHE A 71 17.70 0.70 15.12
CA PHE A 71 17.56 -0.69 14.76
C PHE A 71 18.71 -1.23 13.90
N ASP A 72 19.34 -0.37 13.09
CA ASP A 72 20.50 -0.74 12.29
C ASP A 72 21.78 -0.87 13.11
N SER A 73 21.91 -0.14 14.22
CA SER A 73 23.02 -0.30 15.17
C SER A 73 22.89 -1.51 16.10
N LEU A 74 21.67 -2.05 16.23
CA LEU A 74 21.40 -3.23 17.05
C LEU A 74 21.59 -4.54 16.26
N ASN A 75 21.60 -5.67 16.98
CA ASN A 75 21.52 -6.98 16.32
C ASN A 75 20.22 -7.07 15.50
N ILE A 76 20.31 -7.47 14.24
CA ILE A 76 19.19 -7.57 13.30
C ILE A 76 17.98 -8.36 13.83
N ASN A 77 18.18 -9.25 14.79
CA ASN A 77 17.10 -10.03 15.41
C ASN A 77 16.09 -9.13 16.15
N TYR A 78 16.50 -7.98 16.68
CA TYR A 78 15.59 -7.03 17.32
C TYR A 78 14.64 -6.41 16.28
N TRP A 79 15.17 -6.04 15.12
CA TRP A 79 14.35 -5.56 14.01
C TRP A 79 13.41 -6.68 13.50
N ARG A 80 13.89 -7.92 13.33
CA ARG A 80 13.05 -9.04 12.85
C ARG A 80 11.81 -9.23 13.74
N ILE A 81 11.97 -9.16 15.06
CA ILE A 81 10.87 -9.27 16.01
C ILE A 81 9.96 -8.03 15.93
N ALA A 82 10.53 -6.82 15.94
CA ALA A 82 9.77 -5.57 15.89
C ALA A 82 8.98 -5.44 14.58
N ASP A 83 9.59 -5.75 13.43
CA ASP A 83 8.95 -5.67 12.13
C ASP A 83 7.83 -6.71 11.99
N SER A 84 8.04 -7.95 12.46
CA SER A 84 6.98 -8.97 12.53
C SER A 84 5.80 -8.52 13.41
N LEU A 85 6.07 -7.78 14.49
CA LEU A 85 5.04 -7.17 15.31
C LEU A 85 4.29 -6.07 14.56
N MET A 86 5.00 -5.21 13.80
CA MET A 86 4.36 -4.15 12.99
C MET A 86 3.45 -4.72 11.90
N PHE A 87 3.87 -5.78 11.19
CA PHE A 87 2.99 -6.49 10.27
C PHE A 87 1.76 -7.08 10.98
N THR A 88 1.93 -7.59 12.20
CA THR A 88 0.83 -8.11 13.00
C THR A 88 -0.12 -7.00 13.46
N ILE A 89 0.40 -5.82 13.78
CA ILE A 89 -0.39 -4.62 14.08
C ILE A 89 -1.19 -4.17 12.85
N ILE A 90 -0.61 -4.24 11.64
CA ILE A 90 -1.36 -4.01 10.39
C ILE A 90 -2.53 -4.99 10.28
N ALA A 91 -2.26 -6.29 10.46
CA ALA A 91 -3.30 -7.32 10.38
C ALA A 91 -4.42 -7.09 11.41
N PHE A 92 -4.06 -6.82 12.65
CA PHE A 92 -4.99 -6.51 13.73
C PHE A 92 -5.83 -5.27 13.43
N SER A 93 -5.17 -4.19 12.99
CA SER A 93 -5.85 -2.92 12.71
C SER A 93 -6.81 -3.04 11.52
N ILE A 94 -6.41 -3.71 10.44
CA ILE A 94 -7.28 -4.00 9.29
C ILE A 94 -8.47 -4.85 9.73
N ALA A 95 -8.26 -5.91 10.51
CA ALA A 95 -9.36 -6.73 11.02
C ALA A 95 -10.35 -5.90 11.85
N LYS A 96 -9.87 -5.03 12.73
CA LYS A 96 -10.71 -4.14 13.54
C LYS A 96 -11.46 -3.10 12.72
N LEU A 97 -10.85 -2.56 11.67
CA LEU A 97 -11.46 -1.53 10.83
C LEU A 97 -12.52 -2.09 9.88
N PHE A 98 -12.26 -3.25 9.27
CA PHE A 98 -13.03 -3.71 8.10
C PHE A 98 -13.81 -5.01 8.31
N THR A 99 -13.71 -5.66 9.49
CA THR A 99 -14.37 -6.94 9.74
C THR A 99 -15.18 -6.93 11.05
N ASN A 100 -15.85 -8.05 11.33
CA ASN A 100 -16.55 -8.26 12.61
C ASN A 100 -15.60 -8.66 13.75
N PHE A 101 -14.31 -8.83 13.47
CA PHE A 101 -13.29 -9.22 14.40
C PHE A 101 -13.57 -10.56 15.11
N ASP A 102 -14.05 -11.55 14.37
CA ASP A 102 -14.19 -12.93 14.79
C ASP A 102 -13.01 -13.78 14.26
N PHE A 103 -12.89 -15.01 14.72
CA PHE A 103 -11.79 -15.92 14.33
C PHE A 103 -11.70 -16.09 12.81
N LYS A 104 -12.84 -16.29 12.13
CA LYS A 104 -12.90 -16.52 10.69
C LYS A 104 -12.42 -15.29 9.92
N SER A 105 -12.95 -14.12 10.27
CA SER A 105 -12.57 -12.85 9.64
C SER A 105 -11.10 -12.50 9.89
N ASN A 106 -10.60 -12.74 11.09
CA ASN A 106 -9.18 -12.53 11.45
C ASN A 106 -8.27 -13.49 10.68
N SER A 107 -8.68 -14.75 10.51
CA SER A 107 -7.96 -15.73 9.68
C SER A 107 -7.91 -15.28 8.21
N PHE A 108 -9.02 -14.76 7.67
CA PHE A 108 -9.04 -14.20 6.32
C PHE A 108 -8.15 -12.97 6.20
N THR A 109 -8.11 -12.11 7.20
CA THR A 109 -7.22 -10.94 7.22
C THR A 109 -5.76 -11.35 7.15
N CYS A 110 -5.34 -12.28 8.02
CA CYS A 110 -3.96 -12.78 8.02
C CYS A 110 -3.61 -13.49 6.70
N LEU A 111 -4.53 -14.31 6.17
CA LEU A 111 -4.34 -15.01 4.89
C LEU A 111 -4.20 -14.04 3.71
N THR A 112 -5.06 -13.02 3.61
CA THR A 112 -4.98 -12.04 2.52
C THR A 112 -3.75 -11.17 2.59
N LEU A 113 -3.26 -10.85 3.78
CA LEU A 113 -2.01 -10.10 3.96
C LEU A 113 -0.78 -10.91 3.51
N LEU A 114 -0.82 -12.23 3.50
CA LEU A 114 0.25 -13.06 2.92
C LEU A 114 0.31 -12.99 1.37
N LEU A 115 -0.67 -12.35 0.71
CA LEU A 115 -0.59 -11.99 -0.71
C LEU A 115 0.21 -10.71 -0.96
N PHE A 116 0.59 -9.98 0.07
CA PHE A 116 1.37 -8.76 -0.07
C PHE A 116 2.71 -9.05 -0.79
N PRO A 117 3.12 -8.19 -1.75
CA PRO A 117 4.38 -8.37 -2.47
C PRO A 117 5.58 -7.93 -1.61
N PHE A 118 5.94 -8.72 -0.59
CA PHE A 118 6.97 -8.37 0.39
C PHE A 118 8.32 -7.95 -0.22
N LEU A 119 8.66 -8.48 -1.40
CA LEU A 119 9.92 -8.16 -2.08
C LEU A 119 10.05 -6.68 -2.48
N ILE A 120 8.96 -5.91 -2.51
CA ILE A 120 9.07 -4.46 -2.75
C ILE A 120 9.78 -3.71 -1.60
N LEU A 121 9.90 -4.34 -0.43
CA LEU A 121 10.43 -3.73 0.80
C LEU A 121 11.95 -3.85 0.95
N TYR A 122 12.65 -4.45 -0.03
CA TYR A 122 14.11 -4.60 0.10
C TYR A 122 14.92 -3.46 -0.53
N SER A 123 14.35 -2.67 -1.43
CA SER A 123 15.07 -1.86 -2.43
C SER A 123 16.10 -0.87 -1.87
N ALA A 124 15.97 -0.36 -0.65
CA ALA A 124 16.96 0.52 -0.02
C ALA A 124 17.60 -0.09 1.24
N GLY A 125 17.30 -1.33 1.54
CA GLY A 125 17.59 -2.00 2.79
C GLY A 125 16.29 -2.46 3.46
N TRP A 126 16.32 -3.62 4.11
CA TRP A 126 15.14 -4.17 4.75
C TRP A 126 14.68 -3.33 5.93
N VAL A 127 15.61 -2.95 6.81
CA VAL A 127 15.33 -2.18 8.03
C VAL A 127 14.80 -0.81 7.66
N SER A 128 15.56 -0.07 6.85
CA SER A 128 15.22 1.30 6.42
C SER A 128 13.88 1.34 5.68
N THR A 129 13.65 0.43 4.72
CA THR A 129 12.43 0.45 3.94
C THR A 129 11.20 0.07 4.77
N THR A 130 11.30 -0.92 5.66
CA THR A 130 10.15 -1.32 6.48
C THR A 130 9.81 -0.27 7.53
N ILE A 131 10.79 0.38 8.15
CA ILE A 131 10.54 1.47 9.08
C ILE A 131 9.80 2.61 8.38
N VAL A 132 10.23 3.00 7.17
CA VAL A 132 9.60 4.11 6.42
C VAL A 132 8.18 3.78 5.95
N TYR A 133 7.91 2.55 5.49
CA TYR A 133 6.61 2.23 4.88
C TYR A 133 5.73 1.33 5.76
N CYS A 134 6.26 0.22 6.27
CA CYS A 134 5.48 -0.74 7.05
C CYS A 134 5.12 -0.19 8.44
N TRP A 135 6.10 0.37 9.17
CA TRP A 135 5.86 0.88 10.52
C TRP A 135 4.97 2.11 10.51
N THR A 136 5.19 3.04 9.55
CA THR A 136 4.29 4.19 9.39
C THR A 136 2.89 3.76 8.97
N GLY A 137 2.76 2.73 8.13
CA GLY A 137 1.48 2.12 7.78
C GLY A 137 0.77 1.49 8.98
N ALA A 138 1.51 0.73 9.80
CA ALA A 138 0.99 0.13 11.03
C ALA A 138 0.46 1.19 12.00
N MET A 139 1.28 2.21 12.28
CA MET A 139 0.93 3.29 13.19
C MET A 139 -0.18 4.19 12.63
N GLY A 140 -0.19 4.45 11.32
CA GLY A 140 -1.30 5.15 10.66
C GLY A 140 -2.63 4.41 10.81
N LEU A 141 -2.64 3.09 10.60
CA LEU A 141 -3.84 2.27 10.79
C LEU A 141 -4.30 2.26 12.25
N VAL A 142 -3.39 2.21 13.23
CA VAL A 142 -3.74 2.35 14.65
C VAL A 142 -4.42 3.69 14.92
N ALA A 143 -3.88 4.79 14.39
CA ALA A 143 -4.49 6.11 14.52
C ALA A 143 -5.85 6.22 13.84
N LEU A 144 -6.18 5.38 12.86
CA LEU A 144 -7.49 5.34 12.22
C LEU A 144 -8.53 4.48 12.95
N LEU A 145 -8.13 3.64 13.93
CA LEU A 145 -9.06 2.75 14.67
C LEU A 145 -10.23 3.49 15.32
N PRO A 146 -10.06 4.66 15.96
CA PRO A 146 -11.18 5.38 16.55
C PRO A 146 -12.23 5.87 15.54
N LEU A 147 -11.86 6.04 14.25
CA LEU A 147 -12.84 6.39 13.21
C LEU A 147 -13.89 5.28 13.02
N ARG A 148 -13.53 4.01 13.22
CA ARG A 148 -14.49 2.90 13.22
C ARG A 148 -15.46 3.01 14.38
N LYS A 149 -14.99 3.43 15.57
CA LYS A 149 -15.88 3.68 16.73
C LYS A 149 -16.93 4.74 16.41
N ILE A 150 -16.57 5.82 15.69
CA ILE A 150 -17.53 6.84 15.24
C ILE A 150 -18.59 6.21 14.34
N LEU A 151 -18.19 5.38 13.36
CA LEU A 151 -19.14 4.72 12.45
C LEU A 151 -20.08 3.75 13.18
N ASP A 152 -19.61 3.12 14.24
CA ASP A 152 -20.36 2.20 15.10
C ASP A 152 -21.18 2.91 16.20
N GLY A 153 -21.14 4.25 16.27
CA GLY A 153 -21.84 5.05 17.31
C GLY A 153 -21.25 4.88 18.72
N LYS A 154 -19.99 4.43 18.84
CA LYS A 154 -19.29 4.23 20.11
C LYS A 154 -18.56 5.51 20.53
N LYS A 155 -18.42 5.71 21.84
CA LYS A 155 -17.65 6.84 22.40
C LYS A 155 -16.15 6.65 22.18
N ILE A 156 -15.46 7.75 21.86
CA ILE A 156 -13.99 7.82 21.85
C ILE A 156 -13.52 8.22 23.24
N THR A 157 -12.55 7.52 23.76
CA THR A 157 -11.97 7.70 25.09
C THR A 157 -10.69 8.53 25.01
N VAL A 158 -10.25 9.09 26.14
CA VAL A 158 -8.94 9.77 26.24
C VAL A 158 -7.81 8.83 25.85
N PHE A 159 -7.91 7.54 26.18
CA PHE A 159 -6.94 6.53 25.79
C PHE A 159 -6.79 6.36 24.28
N ASP A 160 -7.90 6.51 23.52
CA ASP A 160 -7.86 6.53 22.05
C ASP A 160 -7.04 7.71 21.53
N TYR A 161 -7.18 8.90 22.11
CA TYR A 161 -6.38 10.08 21.72
C TYR A 161 -4.91 9.89 22.06
N VAL A 162 -4.58 9.34 23.23
CA VAL A 162 -3.20 9.13 23.68
C VAL A 162 -2.50 8.12 22.77
N ILE A 163 -3.10 6.95 22.53
CA ILE A 163 -2.53 5.94 21.62
C ILE A 163 -2.37 6.53 20.24
N SER A 164 -3.38 7.23 19.73
CA SER A 164 -3.31 7.82 18.39
C SER A 164 -2.23 8.90 18.30
N PHE A 165 -2.04 9.71 19.34
CA PHE A 165 -0.99 10.73 19.36
C PHE A 165 0.40 10.11 19.17
N PHE A 166 0.75 9.08 19.96
CA PHE A 166 2.03 8.39 19.85
C PHE A 166 2.17 7.66 18.50
N SER A 167 1.09 7.07 17.99
CA SER A 167 1.09 6.45 16.66
C SER A 167 1.32 7.47 15.56
N LEU A 168 0.72 8.66 15.67
CA LEU A 168 0.87 9.74 14.69
C LEU A 168 2.27 10.36 14.69
N LEU A 169 3.01 10.33 15.81
CA LEU A 169 4.42 10.76 15.84
C LEU A 169 5.28 9.95 14.86
N VAL A 170 4.98 8.67 14.67
CA VAL A 170 5.66 7.81 13.69
C VAL A 170 5.02 7.97 12.31
N ALA A 171 3.70 7.83 12.21
CA ALA A 171 2.98 7.77 10.94
C ALA A 171 3.11 9.06 10.11
N LEU A 172 3.04 10.23 10.75
CA LEU A 172 3.06 11.54 10.06
C LEU A 172 4.48 11.98 9.65
N ASN A 173 5.52 11.25 10.05
CA ASN A 173 6.88 11.52 9.59
C ASN A 173 7.13 11.06 8.14
N GLN A 174 6.23 10.23 7.57
CA GLN A 174 6.31 9.80 6.18
C GLN A 174 5.25 10.57 5.36
N GLU A 175 5.68 11.21 4.29
CA GLU A 175 4.88 12.18 3.51
C GLU A 175 3.61 11.57 2.93
N GLN A 176 3.68 10.36 2.34
CA GLN A 176 2.50 9.69 1.76
C GLN A 176 1.48 9.33 2.84
N MET A 177 1.92 8.81 3.99
CA MET A 177 1.03 8.49 5.11
C MET A 177 0.42 9.77 5.71
N CYS A 178 1.21 10.85 5.81
CA CYS A 178 0.71 12.14 6.24
C CYS A 178 -0.44 12.64 5.34
N CYS A 179 -0.26 12.57 4.02
CA CYS A 179 -1.31 12.91 3.04
C CYS A 179 -2.55 11.99 3.17
N LEU A 180 -2.35 10.69 3.42
CA LEU A 180 -3.46 9.76 3.63
C LEU A 180 -4.27 10.09 4.89
N ILE A 181 -3.62 10.33 6.02
CA ILE A 181 -4.27 10.72 7.28
C ILE A 181 -5.03 12.05 7.10
N PHE A 182 -4.39 13.04 6.45
CA PHE A 182 -5.02 14.31 6.11
C PHE A 182 -6.29 14.10 5.28
N GLY A 183 -6.21 13.35 4.19
CA GLY A 183 -7.35 13.06 3.31
C GLY A 183 -8.48 12.33 4.03
N PHE A 184 -8.17 11.27 4.81
CA PHE A 184 -9.17 10.55 5.59
C PHE A 184 -9.79 11.42 6.69
N SER A 185 -9.05 12.33 7.30
CA SER A 185 -9.61 13.26 8.30
C SER A 185 -10.70 14.16 7.70
N ILE A 186 -10.47 14.70 6.50
CA ILE A 186 -11.46 15.50 5.75
C ILE A 186 -12.70 14.68 5.41
N VAL A 187 -12.49 13.46 4.88
CA VAL A 187 -13.61 12.55 4.56
C VAL A 187 -14.47 12.26 5.80
N PHE A 188 -13.84 12.00 6.95
CA PHE A 188 -14.57 11.71 8.18
C PHE A 188 -15.23 12.94 8.80
N ILE A 189 -14.65 14.15 8.69
CA ILE A 189 -15.33 15.40 9.03
C ILE A 189 -16.61 15.54 8.20
N TYR A 190 -16.54 15.30 6.88
CA TYR A 190 -17.71 15.33 6.01
C TYR A 190 -18.76 14.27 6.39
N ILE A 191 -18.34 13.04 6.71
CA ILE A 191 -19.24 11.98 7.17
C ILE A 191 -19.93 12.37 8.48
N CYS A 192 -19.17 12.92 9.42
CA CYS A 192 -19.72 13.41 10.71
C CYS A 192 -20.74 14.53 10.49
N TYR A 193 -20.41 15.50 9.64
CA TYR A 193 -21.33 16.59 9.27
C TYR A 193 -22.62 16.05 8.64
N LYS A 194 -22.51 15.18 7.62
CA LYS A 194 -23.68 14.62 6.92
C LYS A 194 -24.58 13.76 7.82
N LYS A 195 -24.00 13.10 8.83
CA LYS A 195 -24.73 12.25 9.79
C LYS A 195 -25.14 13.00 11.07
N SER A 196 -24.87 14.28 11.17
CA SER A 196 -25.08 15.08 12.38
C SER A 196 -24.42 14.45 13.63
N ILE A 197 -23.24 13.83 13.44
CA ILE A 197 -22.45 13.26 14.54
C ILE A 197 -21.42 14.30 14.97
N PHE A 198 -21.54 14.78 16.22
CA PHE A 198 -20.53 15.68 16.76
C PHE A 198 -19.37 14.89 17.37
N ASN A 199 -18.19 14.97 16.77
CA ASN A 199 -16.98 14.30 17.25
C ASN A 199 -15.71 15.08 16.87
N TYR A 200 -14.84 15.36 17.82
CA TYR A 200 -13.60 16.11 17.61
C TYR A 200 -12.45 15.27 17.05
N TYR A 201 -12.57 13.94 17.04
CA TYR A 201 -11.46 13.08 16.66
C TYR A 201 -10.96 13.28 15.21
N PRO A 202 -11.82 13.39 14.18
CA PRO A 202 -11.37 13.70 12.84
C PRO A 202 -10.66 15.06 12.74
N LEU A 203 -11.08 16.05 13.53
CA LEU A 203 -10.42 17.36 13.62
C LEU A 203 -9.03 17.24 14.27
N PHE A 204 -8.88 16.43 15.31
CA PHE A 204 -7.60 16.11 15.93
C PHE A 204 -6.59 15.52 14.91
N LEU A 205 -7.03 14.54 14.09
CA LEU A 205 -6.23 13.99 13.01
C LEU A 205 -5.84 15.07 11.98
N LEU A 206 -6.79 15.92 11.58
CA LEU A 206 -6.58 17.00 10.64
C LEU A 206 -5.53 17.98 11.12
N VAL A 207 -5.64 18.44 12.36
CA VAL A 207 -4.71 19.43 12.94
C VAL A 207 -3.30 18.85 13.00
N LEU A 208 -3.12 17.61 13.49
CA LEU A 208 -1.80 17.01 13.57
C LEU A 208 -1.18 16.76 12.19
N SER A 209 -1.98 16.33 11.21
CA SER A 209 -1.49 16.16 9.84
C SER A 209 -1.11 17.49 9.18
N LEU A 210 -1.86 18.57 9.42
CA LEU A 210 -1.49 19.92 8.96
C LEU A 210 -0.19 20.40 9.58
N ILE A 211 0.00 20.20 10.89
CA ILE A 211 1.25 20.55 11.57
C ILE A 211 2.42 19.76 10.93
N SER A 212 2.25 18.47 10.68
CA SER A 212 3.29 17.65 10.05
C SER A 212 3.58 18.10 8.62
N LEU A 213 2.55 18.36 7.80
CA LEU A 213 2.73 18.90 6.44
C LEU A 213 3.49 20.23 6.46
N PHE A 214 3.20 21.10 7.43
CA PHE A 214 3.92 22.34 7.61
C PHE A 214 5.40 22.11 7.98
N ILE A 215 5.68 21.17 8.89
CA ILE A 215 7.05 20.76 9.25
C ILE A 215 7.81 20.22 8.04
N ILE A 216 7.17 19.37 7.23
CA ILE A 216 7.74 18.83 5.98
C ILE A 216 8.07 19.96 5.01
N PHE A 217 7.20 20.95 4.90
CA PHE A 217 7.36 22.08 3.97
C PHE A 217 8.49 23.02 4.37
N ILE A 218 8.64 23.34 5.67
CA ILE A 218 9.67 24.27 6.15
C ILE A 218 11.05 23.63 6.34
N CYS A 219 11.17 22.30 6.26
CA CYS A 219 12.44 21.59 6.46
C CYS A 219 13.44 21.93 5.34
N PRO A 220 14.59 22.58 5.67
CA PRO A 220 15.56 22.95 4.66
C PRO A 220 16.19 21.74 3.97
N GLY A 221 16.36 20.63 4.70
CA GLY A 221 16.90 19.39 4.16
C GLY A 221 16.06 18.80 3.02
N ASN A 222 14.73 18.91 3.07
CA ASN A 222 13.87 18.44 1.99
C ASN A 222 14.12 19.19 0.66
N SER A 223 14.33 20.49 0.71
CA SER A 223 14.64 21.29 -0.48
C SER A 223 16.01 20.93 -1.05
N LEU A 224 17.04 20.87 -0.18
CA LEU A 224 18.40 20.52 -0.60
C LEU A 224 18.44 19.08 -1.18
N ARG A 225 17.80 18.12 -0.51
CA ARG A 225 17.67 16.75 -1.02
C ARG A 225 17.05 16.72 -2.40
N ASN A 226 15.95 17.46 -2.62
CA ASN A 226 15.28 17.48 -3.92
C ASN A 226 16.24 17.91 -5.05
N THR A 227 17.04 18.94 -4.83
CA THR A 227 18.05 19.41 -5.81
C THR A 227 19.11 18.33 -6.06
N LEU A 228 19.63 17.70 -5.00
CA LEU A 228 20.65 16.65 -5.12
C LEU A 228 20.09 15.40 -5.83
N GLU A 229 18.86 15.02 -5.52
CA GLU A 229 18.20 13.86 -6.14
C GLU A 229 17.87 14.09 -7.63
N VAL A 230 17.50 15.33 -8.02
CA VAL A 230 17.36 15.69 -9.44
C VAL A 230 18.68 15.50 -10.15
N LEU A 231 19.75 16.07 -9.64
CA LEU A 231 21.09 15.97 -10.26
C LEU A 231 21.59 14.51 -10.35
N SER A 232 21.30 13.70 -9.34
CA SER A 232 21.85 12.34 -9.23
C SER A 232 21.03 11.30 -10.01
N TRP A 233 19.69 11.42 -10.00
CA TRP A 233 18.79 10.37 -10.50
C TRP A 233 18.03 10.75 -11.76
N TYR A 234 17.69 12.05 -11.93
CA TYR A 234 16.82 12.46 -13.02
C TYR A 234 17.01 13.94 -13.38
N PRO A 235 18.14 14.33 -14.02
CA PRO A 235 18.44 15.72 -14.32
C PRO A 235 17.38 16.45 -15.15
N GLU A 236 16.73 15.75 -16.08
CA GLU A 236 15.69 16.32 -16.95
C GLU A 236 14.42 16.72 -16.21
N TYR A 237 14.23 16.21 -14.98
CA TYR A 237 13.00 16.42 -14.18
C TYR A 237 12.73 17.89 -13.87
N GLU A 238 13.77 18.75 -13.79
CA GLU A 238 13.62 20.19 -13.57
C GLU A 238 12.84 20.86 -14.70
N ASN A 239 13.02 20.38 -15.93
CA ASN A 239 12.40 20.94 -17.13
C ASN A 239 10.96 20.44 -17.34
N PHE A 240 10.48 19.48 -16.52
CA PHE A 240 9.18 18.88 -16.71
C PHE A 240 8.03 19.77 -16.26
N GLY A 241 7.10 20.00 -17.17
CA GLY A 241 5.81 20.61 -16.89
C GLY A 241 4.87 19.67 -16.13
N ILE A 242 3.69 20.19 -15.78
CA ILE A 242 2.66 19.41 -15.05
C ILE A 242 2.23 18.18 -15.84
N ILE A 243 2.11 18.25 -17.15
CA ILE A 243 1.64 17.14 -17.99
C ILE A 243 2.62 15.97 -17.93
N GLN A 244 3.93 16.22 -17.98
CA GLN A 244 4.97 15.22 -17.86
C GLN A 244 4.98 14.59 -16.47
N LYS A 245 4.79 15.38 -15.42
CA LYS A 245 4.66 14.90 -14.04
C LYS A 245 3.40 14.03 -13.84
N VAL A 246 2.30 14.37 -14.50
CA VAL A 246 1.08 13.55 -14.52
C VAL A 246 1.32 12.23 -15.27
N TYR A 247 2.06 12.28 -16.40
CA TYR A 247 2.48 11.07 -17.10
C TYR A 247 3.30 10.14 -16.16
N LEU A 248 4.28 10.70 -15.47
CA LEU A 248 5.07 9.98 -14.45
C LEU A 248 4.23 9.46 -13.28
N ALA A 249 3.16 10.13 -12.92
CA ALA A 249 2.25 9.63 -11.91
C ALA A 249 1.47 8.38 -12.38
N LEU A 250 0.97 8.40 -13.62
CA LEU A 250 0.05 7.39 -14.13
C LEU A 250 0.76 6.16 -14.71
N VAL A 251 1.73 6.35 -15.61
CA VAL A 251 2.35 5.24 -16.35
C VAL A 251 3.21 4.35 -15.44
N PRO A 252 4.10 4.87 -14.57
CA PRO A 252 4.82 4.05 -13.62
C PRO A 252 3.92 3.31 -12.64
N THR A 253 2.85 3.95 -12.18
CA THR A 253 1.88 3.28 -11.29
C THR A 253 1.17 2.14 -12.00
N PHE A 254 0.81 2.33 -13.28
CA PHE A 254 0.23 1.30 -14.12
C PHE A 254 1.20 0.13 -14.32
N SER A 255 2.48 0.40 -14.59
CA SER A 255 3.53 -0.62 -14.71
C SER A 255 3.66 -1.45 -13.42
N VAL A 256 3.72 -0.81 -12.24
CA VAL A 256 3.80 -1.49 -10.94
C VAL A 256 2.56 -2.37 -10.67
N ILE A 257 1.37 -1.95 -11.10
CA ILE A 257 0.15 -2.76 -11.00
C ILE A 257 0.23 -3.99 -11.90
N ILE A 258 0.69 -3.84 -13.13
CA ILE A 258 0.84 -4.94 -14.09
C ILE A 258 1.92 -5.94 -13.63
N SER A 259 3.02 -5.48 -13.06
CA SER A 259 4.05 -6.34 -12.47
C SER A 259 3.46 -7.26 -11.39
N ASN A 260 2.50 -6.74 -10.60
CA ASN A 260 1.83 -7.46 -9.53
C ASN A 260 0.47 -8.07 -9.96
N LYS A 261 0.42 -8.59 -11.20
CA LYS A 261 -0.77 -9.10 -11.88
C LYS A 261 -1.63 -10.08 -11.07
N ILE A 262 -1.02 -10.92 -10.23
CA ILE A 262 -1.73 -11.91 -9.43
C ILE A 262 -2.66 -11.22 -8.42
N LEU A 263 -2.14 -10.29 -7.62
CA LEU A 263 -2.92 -9.56 -6.62
C LEU A 263 -4.10 -8.82 -7.27
N ILE A 264 -3.82 -8.14 -8.37
CA ILE A 264 -4.82 -7.35 -9.10
C ILE A 264 -5.88 -8.24 -9.74
N SER A 265 -5.48 -9.41 -10.29
CA SER A 265 -6.43 -10.38 -10.83
C SER A 265 -7.34 -10.94 -9.75
N ILE A 266 -6.81 -11.26 -8.56
CA ILE A 266 -7.62 -11.70 -7.41
C ILE A 266 -8.65 -10.61 -7.05
N TYR A 267 -8.23 -9.36 -7.03
CA TYR A 267 -9.12 -8.23 -6.76
C TYR A 267 -10.23 -8.12 -7.81
N ALA A 268 -9.87 -8.11 -9.09
CA ALA A 268 -10.83 -7.99 -10.20
C ALA A 268 -11.81 -9.18 -10.24
N PHE A 269 -11.33 -10.42 -10.11
CA PHE A 269 -12.19 -11.60 -10.01
C PHE A 269 -13.06 -11.57 -8.75
N GLY A 270 -12.51 -11.12 -7.64
CA GLY A 270 -13.24 -10.93 -6.39
C GLY A 270 -14.43 -9.99 -6.56
N LEU A 271 -14.23 -8.83 -7.22
CA LEU A 271 -15.30 -7.88 -7.53
C LEU A 271 -16.40 -8.50 -8.40
N TYR A 272 -16.00 -9.27 -9.43
CA TYR A 272 -16.96 -9.97 -10.29
C TYR A 272 -17.80 -10.99 -9.51
N TYR A 273 -17.14 -11.84 -8.69
CA TYR A 273 -17.82 -12.81 -7.85
C TYR A 273 -18.74 -12.16 -6.82
N TYR A 274 -18.27 -11.11 -6.18
CA TYR A 274 -19.06 -10.35 -5.22
C TYR A 274 -20.34 -9.82 -5.86
N ASN A 275 -20.23 -9.22 -7.05
CA ASN A 275 -21.38 -8.71 -7.78
C ASN A 275 -22.32 -9.83 -8.22
N LYS A 276 -21.81 -10.94 -8.76
CA LYS A 276 -22.62 -12.10 -9.21
C LYS A 276 -23.43 -12.75 -8.09
N LEU A 277 -22.89 -12.75 -6.86
CA LEU A 277 -23.52 -13.41 -5.71
C LEU A 277 -24.47 -12.49 -4.92
N ASN A 278 -24.21 -11.20 -4.92
CA ASN A 278 -24.95 -10.24 -4.11
C ASN A 278 -26.00 -9.46 -4.93
N ASN A 279 -25.76 -9.25 -6.23
CA ASN A 279 -26.64 -8.48 -7.10
C ASN A 279 -27.34 -9.41 -8.10
N SER A 280 -28.65 -9.32 -8.18
CA SER A 280 -29.48 -10.11 -9.10
C SER A 280 -29.38 -9.67 -10.57
N ASP A 281 -28.84 -8.47 -10.81
CA ASP A 281 -28.71 -7.92 -12.16
C ASP A 281 -27.56 -8.61 -12.90
N ASN A 282 -27.89 -9.31 -13.98
CA ASN A 282 -26.94 -9.90 -14.93
C ASN A 282 -26.26 -8.76 -15.74
N ASN A 283 -25.38 -8.01 -15.11
CA ASN A 283 -24.79 -6.83 -15.69
C ASN A 283 -23.67 -7.23 -16.68
N HIS A 284 -24.04 -7.43 -17.95
CA HIS A 284 -23.10 -7.75 -19.03
C HIS A 284 -21.96 -6.75 -19.11
N LEU A 285 -22.24 -5.46 -18.88
CA LEU A 285 -21.25 -4.40 -18.87
C LEU A 285 -20.14 -4.62 -17.83
N LEU A 286 -20.48 -5.11 -16.64
CA LEU A 286 -19.51 -5.41 -15.59
C LEU A 286 -18.60 -6.60 -15.99
N LYS A 287 -19.15 -7.59 -16.70
CA LYS A 287 -18.36 -8.71 -17.23
C LYS A 287 -17.37 -8.23 -18.31
N TYR A 288 -17.80 -7.37 -19.22
CA TYR A 288 -16.91 -6.81 -20.26
C TYR A 288 -15.81 -5.93 -19.65
N ASN A 289 -16.14 -5.10 -18.67
CA ASN A 289 -15.15 -4.25 -17.97
C ASN A 289 -14.13 -5.09 -17.18
N LEU A 290 -14.56 -6.17 -16.54
CA LEU A 290 -13.64 -7.13 -15.93
C LEU A 290 -12.71 -7.76 -16.96
N LEU A 291 -13.28 -8.24 -18.05
CA LEU A 291 -12.52 -8.88 -19.13
C LEU A 291 -11.49 -7.89 -19.71
N LEU A 292 -11.87 -6.64 -19.92
CA LEU A 292 -10.96 -5.58 -20.36
C LEU A 292 -9.76 -5.41 -19.41
N ASN A 293 -9.99 -5.31 -18.09
CA ASN A 293 -8.89 -5.22 -17.12
C ASN A 293 -7.97 -6.44 -17.17
N LEU A 294 -8.52 -7.64 -17.28
CA LEU A 294 -7.74 -8.87 -17.34
C LEU A 294 -6.95 -8.96 -18.66
N ILE A 295 -7.56 -8.60 -19.79
CA ILE A 295 -6.89 -8.56 -21.10
C ILE A 295 -5.73 -7.56 -21.05
N ILE A 296 -5.92 -6.36 -20.50
CA ILE A 296 -4.85 -5.38 -20.38
C ILE A 296 -3.74 -5.93 -19.46
N THR A 297 -4.09 -6.45 -18.26
CA THR A 297 -3.12 -6.93 -17.28
C THR A 297 -2.27 -8.10 -17.81
N TRP A 298 -2.91 -9.13 -18.38
CA TRP A 298 -2.23 -10.32 -18.85
C TRP A 298 -1.74 -10.19 -20.29
N GLY A 299 -2.48 -9.47 -21.13
CA GLY A 299 -2.10 -9.20 -22.52
C GLY A 299 -0.77 -8.50 -22.60
N LEU A 300 -0.60 -7.38 -21.89
CA LEU A 300 0.68 -6.65 -21.86
C LEU A 300 1.84 -7.52 -21.34
N THR A 301 1.58 -8.42 -20.39
CA THR A 301 2.63 -9.30 -19.85
C THR A 301 3.02 -10.41 -20.83
N ILE A 302 2.05 -11.02 -21.51
CA ILE A 302 2.28 -12.10 -22.47
C ILE A 302 2.86 -11.52 -23.77
N PHE A 303 2.30 -10.42 -24.25
CA PHE A 303 2.78 -9.76 -25.47
C PHE A 303 4.17 -9.18 -25.32
N SER A 304 4.52 -8.60 -24.15
CA SER A 304 5.90 -8.14 -23.93
C SER A 304 6.92 -9.28 -24.04
N SER A 305 6.62 -10.46 -23.51
CA SER A 305 7.54 -11.60 -23.61
C SER A 305 7.61 -12.24 -24.99
N LEU A 306 6.54 -12.17 -25.79
CA LEU A 306 6.47 -12.81 -27.11
C LEU A 306 6.87 -11.88 -28.27
N LEU A 307 6.73 -10.56 -28.11
CA LEU A 307 6.87 -9.60 -29.19
C LEU A 307 8.14 -8.74 -29.11
N LEU A 308 8.87 -8.80 -27.98
CA LEU A 308 10.14 -8.08 -27.80
C LEU A 308 11.19 -8.47 -28.85
N ASP A 309 11.17 -9.72 -29.31
CA ASP A 309 12.19 -10.22 -30.26
C ASP A 309 11.84 -9.91 -31.73
N ASN A 310 10.61 -9.46 -32.05
CA ASN A 310 10.12 -9.43 -33.44
C ASN A 310 9.68 -8.07 -33.99
N PHE A 311 9.47 -7.04 -33.16
CA PHE A 311 8.96 -5.73 -33.65
C PHE A 311 9.55 -4.54 -32.89
N SER A 312 10.25 -3.64 -33.57
CA SER A 312 10.87 -2.43 -33.02
C SER A 312 9.88 -1.48 -32.30
N VAL A 313 8.63 -1.43 -32.78
CA VAL A 313 7.56 -0.63 -32.17
C VAL A 313 7.20 -1.13 -30.76
N PHE A 314 7.28 -2.44 -30.53
CA PHE A 314 7.00 -3.02 -29.21
C PHE A 314 8.18 -2.87 -28.24
N ASN A 315 9.42 -2.82 -28.73
CA ASN A 315 10.59 -2.47 -27.91
C ASN A 315 10.42 -1.06 -27.36
N SER A 316 10.05 -0.10 -28.19
CA SER A 316 9.78 1.27 -27.76
C SER A 316 8.61 1.36 -26.75
N PHE A 317 7.57 0.55 -26.92
CA PHE A 317 6.47 0.46 -25.97
C PHE A 317 6.89 -0.15 -24.64
N TYR A 318 7.74 -1.19 -24.68
CA TYR A 318 8.33 -1.82 -23.50
C TYR A 318 9.26 -0.85 -22.77
N ASP A 319 10.08 -0.10 -23.49
CA ASP A 319 10.97 0.92 -22.92
C ASP A 319 10.18 2.01 -22.22
N VAL A 320 9.04 2.43 -22.78
CA VAL A 320 8.14 3.39 -22.14
C VAL A 320 7.46 2.81 -20.90
N LEU A 321 7.01 1.53 -20.94
CA LEU A 321 6.44 0.85 -19.77
C LEU A 321 7.48 0.63 -18.67
N ASN A 322 8.73 0.34 -19.04
CA ASN A 322 9.85 0.21 -18.12
C ASN A 322 10.55 1.54 -17.84
N LEU A 323 10.01 2.65 -18.39
CA LEU A 323 10.42 4.01 -18.07
C LEU A 323 11.84 4.38 -18.52
N GLN A 324 12.35 3.70 -19.53
CA GLN A 324 13.62 4.05 -20.17
C GLN A 324 13.47 5.21 -21.18
N ALA A 325 12.24 5.48 -21.61
CA ALA A 325 11.91 6.61 -22.48
C ALA A 325 10.70 7.38 -21.95
N ILE A 326 10.88 8.68 -21.73
CA ILE A 326 9.79 9.59 -21.42
C ILE A 326 9.54 10.44 -22.67
N PRO A 327 8.26 10.58 -23.10
CA PRO A 327 7.96 11.40 -24.26
C PRO A 327 8.47 12.82 -24.04
N ASP A 328 9.28 13.31 -24.96
CA ASP A 328 9.39 14.73 -25.15
C ASP A 328 8.04 15.19 -25.75
N PHE A 329 7.26 15.95 -24.97
CA PHE A 329 5.88 16.34 -25.33
C PHE A 329 5.82 17.37 -26.46
N THR A 330 6.89 17.59 -27.20
CA THR A 330 6.87 18.21 -28.52
C THR A 330 6.19 17.24 -29.48
N ILE A 331 4.93 17.53 -29.81
CA ILE A 331 4.03 16.65 -30.57
C ILE A 331 4.57 16.49 -32.00
N HIS A 332 5.47 15.54 -32.22
CA HIS A 332 5.75 15.03 -33.56
C HIS A 332 4.82 13.84 -33.82
N PRO A 333 4.17 13.76 -34.99
CA PRO A 333 3.30 12.62 -35.32
C PRO A 333 3.98 11.25 -35.21
N SER A 334 5.32 11.19 -35.33
CA SER A 334 6.14 10.02 -35.16
C SER A 334 6.11 9.46 -33.71
N ASP A 335 5.81 10.30 -32.70
CA ASP A 335 5.96 9.95 -31.29
C ASP A 335 4.62 9.62 -30.61
N PHE A 336 3.55 9.54 -31.39
CA PHE A 336 2.20 9.25 -30.88
C PHE A 336 2.14 7.90 -30.12
N TYR A 337 2.97 6.93 -30.47
CA TYR A 337 3.06 5.65 -29.76
C TYR A 337 3.47 5.79 -28.29
N LEU A 338 4.18 6.86 -27.92
CA LEU A 338 4.59 7.14 -26.53
C LEU A 338 3.39 7.48 -25.63
N PHE A 339 2.27 7.91 -26.21
CA PHE A 339 1.03 8.17 -25.48
C PHE A 339 0.15 6.93 -25.27
N ILE A 340 0.42 5.81 -25.97
CA ILE A 340 -0.36 4.58 -25.83
C ILE A 340 -0.37 4.08 -24.39
N PRO A 341 0.77 3.98 -23.64
CA PRO A 341 0.77 3.57 -22.26
C PRO A 341 -0.05 4.49 -21.36
N LEU A 342 -0.03 5.80 -21.59
CA LEU A 342 -0.84 6.76 -20.85
C LEU A 342 -2.34 6.52 -21.08
N ILE A 343 -2.75 6.35 -22.34
CA ILE A 343 -4.16 6.07 -22.70
C ILE A 343 -4.63 4.78 -22.05
N LEU A 344 -3.81 3.72 -22.14
CA LEU A 344 -4.12 2.44 -21.49
C LEU A 344 -4.19 2.56 -19.96
N ALA A 345 -3.27 3.29 -19.35
CA ALA A 345 -3.30 3.56 -17.91
C ALA A 345 -4.57 4.29 -17.47
N VAL A 346 -4.95 5.34 -18.21
CA VAL A 346 -6.18 6.11 -17.92
C VAL A 346 -7.43 5.23 -18.06
N ILE A 347 -7.55 4.47 -19.16
CA ILE A 347 -8.66 3.54 -19.37
C ILE A 347 -8.71 2.51 -18.25
N TYR A 348 -7.56 1.95 -17.89
CA TYR A 348 -7.43 0.95 -16.83
C TYR A 348 -7.88 1.48 -15.47
N PHE A 349 -7.41 2.65 -15.06
CA PHE A 349 -7.76 3.25 -13.77
C PHE A 349 -9.24 3.64 -13.71
N ILE A 350 -9.77 4.27 -14.76
CA ILE A 350 -11.20 4.61 -14.83
C ILE A 350 -12.05 3.35 -14.71
N ASN A 351 -11.66 2.31 -15.44
CA ASN A 351 -12.39 1.03 -15.40
C ASN A 351 -12.30 0.36 -14.02
N LEU A 352 -11.13 0.37 -13.38
CA LEU A 352 -10.93 -0.19 -12.04
C LEU A 352 -11.78 0.54 -10.99
N ILE A 353 -11.83 1.87 -11.03
CA ILE A 353 -12.66 2.70 -10.15
C ILE A 353 -14.16 2.42 -10.40
N TYR A 354 -14.57 2.34 -11.67
CA TYR A 354 -15.94 2.01 -12.05
C TYR A 354 -16.36 0.62 -11.54
N LEU A 355 -15.52 -0.40 -11.76
CA LEU A 355 -15.75 -1.76 -11.27
C LEU A 355 -15.94 -1.80 -9.75
N THR A 356 -15.09 -1.08 -9.02
CA THR A 356 -15.16 -1.00 -7.55
C THR A 356 -16.47 -0.33 -7.11
N TYR A 357 -16.76 0.85 -7.63
CA TYR A 357 -17.97 1.59 -7.29
C TYR A 357 -19.24 0.80 -7.60
N LYS A 358 -19.29 0.19 -8.79
CA LYS A 358 -20.48 -0.56 -9.24
C LYS A 358 -20.66 -1.86 -8.47
N SER A 359 -19.58 -2.58 -8.17
CA SER A 359 -19.64 -3.85 -7.44
C SER A 359 -20.11 -3.66 -6.00
N PHE A 360 -19.70 -2.61 -5.34
CA PHE A 360 -20.11 -2.31 -3.97
C PHE A 360 -21.40 -1.48 -3.88
N ARG A 361 -22.16 -1.28 -4.97
CA ARG A 361 -23.34 -0.40 -5.03
C ARG A 361 -24.31 -0.60 -3.86
N ASP A 362 -24.57 -1.85 -3.50
CA ASP A 362 -25.53 -2.20 -2.44
C ASP A 362 -24.89 -2.27 -1.04
N ASN A 363 -23.59 -1.98 -0.95
CA ASN A 363 -22.89 -1.93 0.32
C ASN A 363 -23.09 -0.56 0.97
N LYS A 364 -23.42 -0.55 2.28
CA LYS A 364 -23.58 0.67 3.08
C LYS A 364 -22.38 1.62 3.00
N TYR A 365 -21.19 1.09 2.73
CA TYR A 365 -19.94 1.82 2.69
C TYR A 365 -19.35 1.97 1.28
N ASN A 366 -20.16 1.81 0.22
CA ASN A 366 -19.73 1.88 -1.17
C ASN A 366 -18.82 3.08 -1.47
N VAL A 367 -19.29 4.28 -1.16
CA VAL A 367 -18.52 5.52 -1.41
C VAL A 367 -17.20 5.52 -0.64
N LEU A 368 -17.20 5.06 0.62
CA LEU A 368 -15.99 4.99 1.44
C LEU A 368 -14.99 3.97 0.87
N LEU A 369 -15.43 2.81 0.40
CA LEU A 369 -14.56 1.81 -0.23
C LEU A 369 -13.94 2.32 -1.54
N THR A 370 -14.71 3.08 -2.33
CA THR A 370 -14.19 3.73 -3.53
C THR A 370 -13.17 4.82 -3.18
N ILE A 371 -13.42 5.61 -2.14
CA ILE A 371 -12.45 6.61 -1.63
C ILE A 371 -11.17 5.92 -1.14
N ILE A 372 -11.27 4.78 -0.47
CA ILE A 372 -10.11 3.99 -0.05
C ILE A 372 -9.27 3.54 -1.26
N LEU A 373 -9.92 3.06 -2.35
CA LEU A 373 -9.20 2.75 -3.58
C LEU A 373 -8.50 3.99 -4.16
N LEU A 374 -9.22 5.10 -4.26
CA LEU A 374 -8.65 6.36 -4.77
C LEU A 374 -7.47 6.85 -3.91
N ALA A 375 -7.56 6.72 -2.59
CA ALA A 375 -6.49 7.07 -1.67
C ALA A 375 -5.25 6.18 -1.87
N GLY A 376 -5.45 4.87 -2.08
CA GLY A 376 -4.36 3.94 -2.42
C GLY A 376 -3.67 4.29 -3.73
N LEU A 377 -4.43 4.57 -4.80
CA LEU A 377 -3.88 5.01 -6.08
C LEU A 377 -3.16 6.37 -5.94
N ALA A 378 -3.78 7.34 -5.27
CA ALA A 378 -3.20 8.67 -5.05
C ALA A 378 -1.89 8.61 -4.27
N SER A 379 -1.76 7.68 -3.31
CA SER A 379 -0.51 7.51 -2.56
C SER A 379 0.68 7.15 -3.45
N ARG A 380 0.45 6.47 -4.56
CA ARG A 380 1.50 6.18 -5.55
C ARG A 380 1.61 7.27 -6.61
N PHE A 381 0.49 7.87 -7.04
CA PHE A 381 0.50 8.95 -8.04
C PHE A 381 1.30 10.17 -7.58
N ILE A 382 1.34 10.48 -6.29
CA ILE A 382 2.11 11.60 -5.76
C ILE A 382 3.61 11.48 -6.10
N MET A 383 4.12 10.27 -6.33
CA MET A 383 5.50 10.03 -6.73
C MET A 383 5.86 10.57 -8.12
N GLY A 384 4.88 10.82 -8.99
CA GLY A 384 5.10 11.51 -10.26
C GLY A 384 5.59 12.95 -10.09
N PHE A 385 5.37 13.52 -8.90
CA PHE A 385 5.85 14.84 -8.49
C PHE A 385 7.15 14.78 -7.67
N SER A 386 7.88 13.66 -7.75
CA SER A 386 9.18 13.46 -7.12
C SER A 386 10.22 13.03 -8.15
N PRO A 387 11.43 13.61 -8.16
CA PRO A 387 12.51 13.19 -9.06
C PRO A 387 13.00 11.76 -8.79
N THR A 388 12.68 11.21 -7.61
CA THR A 388 13.11 9.87 -7.20
C THR A 388 12.15 8.76 -7.57
N ILE A 389 11.17 9.02 -8.44
CA ILE A 389 10.14 8.03 -8.79
C ILE A 389 10.73 6.68 -9.24
N PHE A 390 11.86 6.71 -9.96
CA PHE A 390 12.56 5.52 -10.42
C PHE A 390 13.50 4.94 -9.34
N ALA A 391 14.30 5.77 -8.68
CA ALA A 391 15.20 5.38 -7.61
C ALA A 391 14.45 4.80 -6.40
N SER A 392 13.25 5.32 -6.12
CA SER A 392 12.40 4.82 -5.04
C SER A 392 11.70 3.50 -5.39
N CYS A 393 11.74 3.06 -6.65
CA CYS A 393 11.19 1.78 -7.11
C CYS A 393 9.76 1.48 -6.64
N GLU A 394 9.44 0.19 -6.50
CA GLU A 394 8.11 -0.29 -6.13
C GLU A 394 7.75 -0.07 -4.65
N ARG A 395 8.73 0.18 -3.74
CA ARG A 395 8.46 0.37 -2.31
C ARG A 395 7.44 1.47 -2.01
N THR A 396 7.39 2.50 -2.87
CA THR A 396 6.43 3.61 -2.73
C THR A 396 4.98 3.21 -3.06
N ALA A 397 4.75 2.00 -3.59
CA ALA A 397 3.42 1.43 -3.81
C ALA A 397 2.87 0.66 -2.59
N PHE A 398 3.58 0.64 -1.46
CA PHE A 398 3.19 -0.08 -0.24
C PHE A 398 1.74 0.16 0.16
N TYR A 399 1.33 1.42 0.29
CA TYR A 399 -0.03 1.77 0.71
C TYR A 399 -1.07 1.40 -0.34
N MET A 400 -0.74 1.51 -1.62
CA MET A 400 -1.61 1.09 -2.72
C MET A 400 -1.90 -0.42 -2.66
N PHE A 401 -0.86 -1.25 -2.48
CA PHE A 401 -1.05 -2.70 -2.36
C PHE A 401 -1.80 -3.07 -1.08
N LEU A 402 -1.55 -2.37 0.02
CA LEU A 402 -2.30 -2.58 1.26
C LEU A 402 -3.80 -2.29 1.06
N VAL A 403 -4.14 -1.27 0.28
CA VAL A 403 -5.53 -0.95 -0.08
C VAL A 403 -6.16 -2.08 -0.91
N PHE A 404 -5.47 -2.63 -1.90
CA PHE A 404 -6.01 -3.78 -2.65
C PHE A 404 -6.29 -4.98 -1.75
N ILE A 405 -5.41 -5.27 -0.80
CA ILE A 405 -5.60 -6.34 0.20
C ILE A 405 -6.82 -6.06 1.08
N ILE A 406 -6.99 -4.83 1.55
CA ILE A 406 -8.17 -4.41 2.33
C ILE A 406 -9.45 -4.64 1.53
N LEU A 407 -9.47 -4.26 0.26
CA LEU A 407 -10.65 -4.42 -0.60
C LEU A 407 -10.94 -5.91 -0.89
N ILE A 408 -9.92 -6.74 -1.11
CA ILE A 408 -10.07 -8.19 -1.24
C ILE A 408 -10.66 -8.78 0.05
N LEU A 409 -10.18 -8.35 1.21
CA LEU A 409 -10.71 -8.79 2.51
C LEU A 409 -12.19 -8.41 2.67
N VAL A 410 -12.55 -7.18 2.31
CA VAL A 410 -13.95 -6.72 2.36
C VAL A 410 -14.83 -7.59 1.44
N ILE A 411 -14.35 -7.94 0.25
CA ILE A 411 -15.03 -8.87 -0.65
C ILE A 411 -15.26 -10.21 0.03
N LEU A 412 -14.20 -10.84 0.58
CA LEU A 412 -14.27 -12.15 1.23
C LEU A 412 -15.26 -12.20 2.41
N ASN A 413 -15.29 -11.14 3.20
CA ASN A 413 -16.16 -11.08 4.37
C ASN A 413 -17.63 -10.80 4.02
N ASN A 414 -17.91 -10.20 2.87
CA ASN A 414 -19.27 -9.81 2.47
C ASN A 414 -19.88 -10.70 1.38
N ILE A 415 -19.17 -11.71 0.86
CA ILE A 415 -19.74 -12.69 -0.04
C ILE A 415 -20.79 -13.51 0.71
N LYS A 416 -22.07 -13.43 0.28
CA LYS A 416 -23.17 -14.25 0.78
C LYS A 416 -22.97 -15.69 0.30
N VAL A 417 -22.58 -16.56 1.20
CA VAL A 417 -22.08 -17.89 0.88
C VAL A 417 -23.19 -18.84 0.50
N LYS A 418 -23.23 -19.28 -0.76
CA LYS A 418 -23.58 -20.67 -1.07
C LYS A 418 -22.33 -21.51 -0.81
N LYS A 419 -22.42 -22.46 0.13
CA LYS A 419 -21.30 -23.20 0.77
C LYS A 419 -20.19 -23.71 -0.18
N ASN A 420 -20.52 -24.02 -1.45
CA ASN A 420 -19.56 -24.58 -2.42
C ASN A 420 -18.71 -23.52 -3.17
N THR A 421 -19.22 -22.32 -3.41
CA THR A 421 -18.50 -21.30 -4.23
C THR A 421 -17.47 -20.50 -3.44
N THR A 422 -17.69 -20.30 -2.14
CA THR A 422 -16.67 -19.69 -1.26
C THR A 422 -15.48 -20.61 -1.05
N ASN A 423 -15.72 -21.91 -0.99
CA ASN A 423 -14.63 -22.87 -0.82
C ASN A 423 -13.67 -22.80 -2.03
N SER A 424 -14.19 -22.70 -3.25
CA SER A 424 -13.35 -22.60 -4.46
C SER A 424 -12.51 -21.32 -4.50
N PHE A 425 -13.10 -20.17 -4.17
CA PHE A 425 -12.36 -18.90 -4.15
C PHE A 425 -11.31 -18.87 -3.02
N LEU A 426 -11.63 -19.43 -1.86
CA LEU A 426 -10.69 -19.57 -0.75
C LEU A 426 -9.53 -20.51 -1.10
N VAL A 427 -9.80 -21.63 -1.77
CA VAL A 427 -8.74 -22.55 -2.24
C VAL A 427 -7.79 -21.84 -3.19
N ILE A 428 -8.30 -21.06 -4.14
CA ILE A 428 -7.46 -20.26 -5.05
C ILE A 428 -6.56 -19.30 -4.26
N ILE A 429 -7.10 -18.57 -3.28
CA ILE A 429 -6.30 -17.67 -2.44
C ILE A 429 -5.22 -18.43 -1.69
N ILE A 430 -5.53 -19.58 -1.08
CA ILE A 430 -4.55 -20.39 -0.35
C ILE A 430 -3.42 -20.84 -1.28
N VAL A 431 -3.74 -21.35 -2.47
CA VAL A 431 -2.74 -21.78 -3.46
C VAL A 431 -1.84 -20.60 -3.85
N LEU A 432 -2.41 -19.42 -4.10
CA LEU A 432 -1.65 -18.24 -4.48
C LEU A 432 -0.81 -17.68 -3.31
N VAL A 433 -1.29 -17.79 -2.08
CA VAL A 433 -0.49 -17.47 -0.86
C VAL A 433 0.70 -18.40 -0.77
N ILE A 434 0.51 -19.71 -0.93
CA ILE A 434 1.62 -20.68 -0.90
C ILE A 434 2.64 -20.35 -2.00
N PHE A 435 2.16 -20.08 -3.22
CA PHE A 435 3.02 -19.67 -4.33
C PHE A 435 3.81 -18.39 -4.02
N ASN A 436 3.15 -17.37 -3.46
CA ASN A 436 3.79 -16.11 -3.07
C ASN A 436 4.85 -16.33 -1.99
N LEU A 437 4.55 -17.13 -0.96
CA LEU A 437 5.51 -17.46 0.10
C LEU A 437 6.73 -18.22 -0.45
N ILE A 438 6.54 -19.19 -1.34
CA ILE A 438 7.63 -19.90 -2.00
C ILE A 438 8.49 -18.92 -2.81
N ASN A 439 7.88 -18.04 -3.59
CA ASN A 439 8.58 -17.03 -4.38
C ASN A 439 9.40 -16.09 -3.50
N ILE A 440 8.83 -15.64 -2.37
CA ILE A 440 9.54 -14.79 -1.39
C ILE A 440 10.73 -15.55 -0.82
N MET A 441 10.53 -16.78 -0.33
CA MET A 441 11.59 -17.59 0.27
C MET A 441 12.71 -17.92 -0.72
N TYR A 442 12.38 -18.08 -2.00
CA TYR A 442 13.37 -18.33 -3.05
C TYR A 442 14.19 -17.08 -3.38
N ASN A 443 13.56 -15.93 -3.49
CA ASN A 443 14.22 -14.69 -3.92
C ASN A 443 14.86 -13.89 -2.77
N MET A 444 14.38 -14.03 -1.53
CA MET A 444 14.94 -13.31 -0.38
C MET A 444 16.44 -13.54 -0.12
N PRO A 445 16.99 -14.78 -0.23
CA PRO A 445 18.42 -15.01 -0.06
C PRO A 445 19.30 -14.39 -1.16
N MET A 446 18.71 -14.13 -2.34
CA MET A 446 19.42 -13.55 -3.49
C MET A 446 19.50 -12.02 -3.41
N VAL A 447 18.74 -11.40 -2.50
CA VAL A 447 18.70 -9.96 -2.29
C VAL A 447 19.73 -9.59 -1.24
N GLY A 448 20.71 -8.81 -1.63
CA GLY A 448 21.84 -8.40 -0.76
C GLY A 448 23.10 -9.26 -0.92
N LEU A 449 23.18 -10.06 -1.98
CA LEU A 449 24.42 -10.62 -2.52
C LEU A 449 24.95 -9.66 -3.60
#